data_83bd3a0f81a1abfec4d562ea4af25a1b
#
_entry.id   83bd3a0f81a1abfec4d562ea4af25a1b
#
_cell.length_a   1.000
_cell.length_b   1.000
_cell.length_c   1.000
_cell.angle_alpha   90.00
_cell.angle_beta   90.00
_cell.angle_gamma   90.00
#
_symmetry.space_group_name_H-M   'P 1'
#
loop_
_entity.id
_entity.type
_entity.pdbx_description
1 polymer ?
#
loop_
_entity_poly.entity_id
_entity_poly.type
_entity_poly.pdbx_seq_one_letter_code
_entity_poly.pdbx_strand_id
1 'polypeptide(L)'
;AAKMALDVMKTSYNNLLENTSLLSPINGIVTARNYDNGDMYGGGTPVLTVEQITPVKLLINVSEGYFTKVKKGAPVKVTLDVYEGEEFEGTVSLIYPTINPNTRTFPVEIQLTNRDQRVRPGMFARATLNLGTTNHVVVPDMAVVKRAGSGDRYIYVYKDGKVSYNKVELGRRMGGEYEVISGVDNNAQIVIAGQSKLNDGMEVEVAK
;
A
#
# COMPACT_ATOMS: atom_id res chain seq x y z
N ALA A 1 37.36 -41.14 33.25
CA ALA A 1 36.22 -41.99 32.86
C ALA A 1 34.95 -41.68 33.69
N ALA A 2 34.99 -41.70 35.04
CA ALA A 2 33.80 -41.49 35.90
C ALA A 2 33.17 -40.08 35.74
N LYS A 3 33.95 -39.00 35.60
CA LYS A 3 33.44 -37.64 35.42
C LYS A 3 32.70 -37.51 34.09
N MET A 4 33.21 -38.07 33.00
CA MET A 4 32.55 -38.07 31.69
C MET A 4 31.21 -38.86 31.72
N ALA A 5 31.20 -40.00 32.43
CA ALA A 5 29.94 -40.77 32.57
C ALA A 5 28.89 -39.97 33.35
N LEU A 6 29.26 -39.25 34.39
CA LEU A 6 28.37 -38.39 35.16
C LEU A 6 27.85 -37.23 34.32
N ASP A 7 28.71 -36.61 33.51
CA ASP A 7 28.29 -35.49 32.65
C ASP A 7 27.33 -35.95 31.56
N VAL A 8 27.53 -37.13 30.97
CA VAL A 8 26.58 -37.73 30.01
C VAL A 8 25.26 -38.02 30.67
N MET A 9 25.24 -38.61 31.88
CA MET A 9 23.99 -38.89 32.62
C MET A 9 23.23 -37.59 32.96
N LYS A 10 23.94 -36.53 33.39
CA LYS A 10 23.33 -35.22 33.66
C LYS A 10 22.74 -34.61 32.42
N THR A 11 23.42 -34.68 31.28
CA THR A 11 22.92 -34.18 30.02
C THR A 11 21.64 -34.94 29.57
N SER A 12 21.68 -36.25 29.66
CA SER A 12 20.49 -37.10 29.36
C SER A 12 19.32 -36.82 30.29
N TYR A 13 19.55 -36.62 31.57
CA TYR A 13 18.54 -36.25 32.54
C TYR A 13 17.92 -34.85 32.23
N ASN A 14 18.76 -33.87 31.95
CA ASN A 14 18.29 -32.53 31.60
C ASN A 14 17.46 -32.56 30.30
N ASN A 15 17.93 -33.29 29.29
CA ASN A 15 17.15 -33.46 28.04
C ASN A 15 15.78 -34.14 28.28
N LEU A 16 15.74 -35.11 29.19
CA LEU A 16 14.46 -35.73 29.60
C LEU A 16 13.55 -34.71 30.28
N LEU A 17 14.07 -33.89 31.20
CA LEU A 17 13.28 -32.83 31.86
C LEU A 17 12.79 -31.79 30.90
N GLU A 18 13.60 -31.32 29.96
CA GLU A 18 13.22 -30.35 28.93
C GLU A 18 12.10 -30.89 28.05
N ASN A 19 12.10 -32.19 27.75
CA ASN A 19 11.05 -32.83 26.95
C ASN A 19 9.73 -33.10 27.72
N THR A 20 9.73 -32.93 29.04
CA THR A 20 8.49 -33.08 29.86
C THR A 20 7.63 -31.82 29.89
N SER A 21 8.19 -30.66 29.47
CA SER A 21 7.48 -29.38 29.43
C SER A 21 7.57 -28.77 28.06
N LEU A 22 6.46 -28.61 27.37
CA LEU A 22 6.39 -27.91 26.10
C LEU A 22 6.36 -26.41 26.37
N LEU A 23 7.46 -25.73 26.05
CA LEU A 23 7.59 -24.28 26.16
C LEU A 23 7.44 -23.63 24.78
N SER A 24 6.67 -22.55 24.72
CA SER A 24 6.61 -21.75 23.51
C SER A 24 7.90 -20.95 23.31
N PRO A 25 8.56 -21.02 22.14
CA PRO A 25 9.75 -20.22 21.84
C PRO A 25 9.41 -18.76 21.56
N ILE A 26 8.14 -18.41 21.43
CA ILE A 26 7.64 -17.07 21.13
C ILE A 26 6.58 -16.64 22.12
N ASN A 27 6.50 -15.33 22.34
CA ASN A 27 5.35 -14.72 23.03
C ASN A 27 4.19 -14.56 22.06
N GLY A 28 3.03 -15.09 22.38
CA GLY A 28 1.88 -15.05 21.49
C GLY A 28 0.60 -15.56 22.13
N ILE A 29 -0.40 -15.73 21.31
CA ILE A 29 -1.70 -16.31 21.68
C ILE A 29 -1.81 -17.71 21.08
N VAL A 30 -2.38 -18.63 21.87
CA VAL A 30 -2.70 -19.97 21.37
C VAL A 30 -3.91 -19.86 20.43
N THR A 31 -3.69 -20.18 19.15
CA THR A 31 -4.72 -20.12 18.11
C THR A 31 -5.34 -21.47 17.81
N ALA A 32 -4.63 -22.56 18.10
CA ALA A 32 -5.17 -23.90 17.98
C ALA A 32 -4.61 -24.83 19.08
N ARG A 33 -5.47 -25.70 19.57
CA ARG A 33 -5.13 -26.81 20.45
C ARG A 33 -5.68 -28.08 19.81
N ASN A 34 -4.79 -29.02 19.47
CA ASN A 34 -5.15 -30.22 18.71
C ASN A 34 -5.22 -31.48 19.55
N TYR A 35 -4.81 -31.42 20.82
CA TYR A 35 -4.85 -32.57 21.74
C TYR A 35 -5.43 -32.18 23.09
N ASP A 36 -6.20 -33.06 23.69
CA ASP A 36 -6.73 -32.93 25.04
C ASP A 36 -5.91 -33.77 26.05
N ASN A 37 -6.16 -33.52 27.35
CA ASN A 37 -5.47 -34.25 28.38
C ASN A 37 -5.87 -35.76 28.32
N GLY A 38 -4.85 -36.59 28.20
CA GLY A 38 -5.01 -38.04 28.05
C GLY A 38 -4.92 -38.57 26.63
N ASP A 39 -4.88 -37.68 25.65
CA ASP A 39 -4.67 -38.07 24.24
C ASP A 39 -3.26 -38.61 24.00
N MET A 40 -3.18 -39.65 23.16
CA MET A 40 -1.88 -40.16 22.70
C MET A 40 -1.33 -39.29 21.58
N TYR A 41 -0.12 -38.75 21.76
CA TYR A 41 0.58 -38.02 20.71
C TYR A 41 1.28 -38.99 19.75
N GLY A 42 0.72 -39.14 18.55
CA GLY A 42 1.26 -40.01 17.50
C GLY A 42 2.29 -39.35 16.56
N GLY A 43 2.62 -38.06 16.76
CA GLY A 43 3.47 -37.29 15.87
C GLY A 43 2.70 -36.73 14.66
N GLY A 44 3.32 -35.77 13.98
CA GLY A 44 2.81 -35.19 12.72
C GLY A 44 1.87 -33.99 12.84
N THR A 45 1.10 -33.87 13.93
CA THR A 45 0.25 -32.69 14.17
C THR A 45 0.80 -31.88 15.33
N PRO A 46 0.93 -30.54 15.24
CA PRO A 46 1.40 -29.73 16.36
C PRO A 46 0.39 -29.81 17.52
N VAL A 47 0.89 -29.90 18.75
CA VAL A 47 0.04 -29.97 19.96
C VAL A 47 -0.71 -28.66 20.16
N LEU A 48 0.02 -27.54 20.05
CA LEU A 48 -0.49 -26.19 20.16
C LEU A 48 0.07 -25.35 19.01
N THR A 49 -0.73 -24.44 18.49
CA THR A 49 -0.27 -23.39 17.57
C THR A 49 -0.28 -22.07 18.30
N VAL A 50 0.87 -21.40 18.35
CA VAL A 50 1.03 -20.08 18.98
C VAL A 50 1.39 -19.07 17.91
N GLU A 51 0.62 -17.99 17.84
CA GLU A 51 0.86 -16.89 16.89
C GLU A 51 1.21 -15.61 17.63
N GLN A 52 2.25 -14.92 17.13
CA GLN A 52 2.60 -13.60 17.62
C GLN A 52 1.69 -12.58 16.96
N ILE A 53 0.89 -11.88 17.77
CA ILE A 53 -0.05 -10.84 17.30
C ILE A 53 0.36 -9.43 17.72
N THR A 54 1.49 -9.29 18.40
CA THR A 54 2.06 -8.01 18.80
C THR A 54 3.57 -8.04 18.53
N PRO A 55 4.03 -7.34 17.46
CA PRO A 55 3.26 -6.59 16.45
C PRO A 55 2.53 -7.51 15.45
N VAL A 56 1.45 -7.01 14.84
CA VAL A 56 0.78 -7.66 13.72
C VAL A 56 1.45 -7.24 12.41
N LYS A 57 1.54 -8.16 11.47
CA LYS A 57 2.08 -7.94 10.13
C LYS A 57 0.96 -8.03 9.10
N LEU A 58 0.87 -7.02 8.25
CA LEU A 58 -0.01 -6.97 7.10
C LEU A 58 0.84 -7.07 5.83
N LEU A 59 0.55 -8.04 4.98
CA LEU A 59 1.20 -8.19 3.69
C LEU A 59 0.29 -7.65 2.59
N ILE A 60 0.79 -6.69 1.82
CA ILE A 60 0.08 -6.12 0.67
C ILE A 60 0.90 -6.31 -0.60
N ASN A 61 0.21 -6.38 -1.75
CA ASN A 61 0.86 -6.42 -3.05
C ASN A 61 0.74 -5.04 -3.72
N VAL A 62 1.88 -4.45 -4.03
CA VAL A 62 1.99 -3.12 -4.65
C VAL A 62 2.45 -3.26 -6.09
N SER A 63 1.86 -2.50 -7.02
CA SER A 63 2.26 -2.50 -8.43
C SER A 63 3.70 -2.05 -8.61
N GLU A 64 4.44 -2.71 -9.53
CA GLU A 64 5.86 -2.46 -9.84
C GLU A 64 6.16 -0.98 -10.15
N GLY A 65 5.22 -0.25 -10.77
CA GLY A 65 5.37 1.18 -11.08
C GLY A 65 5.57 2.08 -9.86
N TYR A 66 5.29 1.60 -8.66
CA TYR A 66 5.51 2.32 -7.40
C TYR A 66 6.75 1.88 -6.64
N PHE A 67 7.54 0.94 -7.19
CA PHE A 67 8.69 0.36 -6.49
C PHE A 67 9.68 1.42 -5.97
N THR A 68 9.99 2.42 -6.78
CA THR A 68 10.91 3.50 -6.42
C THR A 68 10.33 4.51 -5.42
N LYS A 69 9.00 4.54 -5.28
CA LYS A 69 8.28 5.49 -4.42
C LYS A 69 8.01 4.94 -3.02
N VAL A 70 7.87 3.62 -2.88
CA VAL A 70 7.69 2.97 -1.57
C VAL A 70 9.02 2.94 -0.85
N LYS A 71 9.04 3.38 0.41
CA LYS A 71 10.25 3.41 1.24
C LYS A 71 10.01 2.66 2.55
N LYS A 72 11.02 1.93 3.00
CA LYS A 72 11.02 1.33 4.35
C LYS A 72 10.91 2.44 5.40
N GLY A 73 10.09 2.21 6.43
CA GLY A 73 9.79 3.20 7.47
C GLY A 73 8.70 4.21 7.11
N ALA A 74 8.15 4.16 5.88
CA ALA A 74 7.04 5.04 5.51
C ALA A 74 5.80 4.77 6.37
N PRO A 75 5.10 5.81 6.85
CA PRO A 75 3.87 5.66 7.59
C PRO A 75 2.74 5.18 6.67
N VAL A 76 1.90 4.30 7.21
CA VAL A 76 0.77 3.70 6.51
C VAL A 76 -0.47 3.81 7.39
N LYS A 77 -1.56 4.29 6.83
CA LYS A 77 -2.87 4.22 7.47
C LYS A 77 -3.54 2.90 7.09
N VAL A 78 -3.98 2.16 8.09
CA VAL A 78 -4.64 0.88 7.90
C VAL A 78 -6.06 0.98 8.46
N THR A 79 -7.04 0.59 7.66
CA THR A 79 -8.44 0.48 8.06
C THR A 79 -8.86 -0.98 8.01
N LEU A 80 -9.67 -1.40 8.95
CA LEU A 80 -10.20 -2.75 9.10
C LEU A 80 -11.72 -2.70 8.95
N ASP A 81 -12.28 -3.56 8.12
CA ASP A 81 -13.73 -3.58 7.88
C ASP A 81 -14.55 -3.86 9.17
N VAL A 82 -13.92 -4.51 10.16
CA VAL A 82 -14.53 -4.80 11.47
C VAL A 82 -14.62 -3.55 12.38
N TYR A 83 -13.77 -2.56 12.16
CA TYR A 83 -13.71 -1.32 12.94
C TYR A 83 -13.97 -0.13 12.03
N GLU A 84 -15.24 0.07 11.66
CA GLU A 84 -15.66 1.15 10.79
C GLU A 84 -15.27 2.52 11.34
N GLY A 85 -14.60 3.33 10.53
CA GLY A 85 -14.19 4.68 10.87
C GLY A 85 -12.93 4.80 11.74
N GLU A 86 -12.32 3.67 12.17
CA GLU A 86 -11.07 3.70 12.90
C GLU A 86 -9.87 3.53 11.95
N GLU A 87 -8.84 4.36 12.16
CA GLU A 87 -7.55 4.25 11.47
C GLU A 87 -6.50 3.71 12.43
N PHE A 88 -5.79 2.68 11.99
CA PHE A 88 -4.64 2.12 12.70
C PHE A 88 -3.37 2.59 12.03
N GLU A 89 -2.39 3.00 12.83
CA GLU A 89 -1.09 3.41 12.32
C GLU A 89 -0.17 2.20 12.15
N GLY A 90 0.39 2.09 10.95
CA GLY A 90 1.39 1.12 10.61
C GLY A 90 2.63 1.76 9.96
N THR A 91 3.68 0.98 9.83
CA THR A 91 4.89 1.38 9.12
C THR A 91 5.34 0.30 8.16
N VAL A 92 5.90 0.68 7.01
CA VAL A 92 6.52 -0.26 6.08
C VAL A 92 7.75 -0.87 6.75
N SER A 93 7.68 -2.15 7.11
CA SER A 93 8.77 -2.89 7.77
C SER A 93 9.73 -3.52 6.77
N LEU A 94 9.19 -4.09 5.68
CA LEU A 94 9.97 -4.79 4.67
C LEU A 94 9.37 -4.59 3.28
N ILE A 95 10.24 -4.39 2.30
CA ILE A 95 9.91 -4.39 0.88
C ILE A 95 10.63 -5.58 0.27
N TYR A 96 9.88 -6.50 -0.31
CA TYR A 96 10.47 -7.67 -0.94
C TYR A 96 11.10 -7.27 -2.29
N PRO A 97 12.32 -7.75 -2.59
CA PRO A 97 13.03 -7.37 -3.82
C PRO A 97 12.50 -8.08 -5.07
N THR A 98 11.66 -9.10 -4.90
CA THR A 98 11.15 -9.92 -6.00
C THR A 98 9.81 -9.39 -6.49
N ILE A 99 9.68 -9.27 -7.82
CA ILE A 99 8.42 -8.90 -8.49
C ILE A 99 7.78 -10.17 -9.03
N ASN A 100 6.50 -10.35 -8.79
CA ASN A 100 5.73 -11.43 -9.40
C ASN A 100 5.45 -11.07 -10.86
N PRO A 101 5.98 -11.84 -11.86
CA PRO A 101 5.85 -11.50 -13.28
C PRO A 101 4.41 -11.60 -13.80
N ASN A 102 3.57 -12.44 -13.19
CA ASN A 102 2.19 -12.63 -13.62
C ASN A 102 1.28 -11.47 -13.20
N THR A 103 1.48 -10.94 -11.98
CA THR A 103 0.66 -9.86 -11.43
C THR A 103 1.32 -8.49 -11.55
N ARG A 104 2.61 -8.44 -11.88
CA ARG A 104 3.45 -7.23 -11.88
C ARG A 104 3.36 -6.46 -10.58
N THR A 105 3.41 -7.19 -9.47
CA THR A 105 3.38 -6.62 -8.12
C THR A 105 4.55 -7.14 -7.29
N PHE A 106 4.91 -6.38 -6.28
CA PHE A 106 5.88 -6.81 -5.25
C PHE A 106 5.21 -6.76 -3.87
N PRO A 107 5.55 -7.73 -2.99
CA PRO A 107 5.02 -7.75 -1.64
C PRO A 107 5.67 -6.66 -0.78
N VAL A 108 4.86 -6.03 0.06
CA VAL A 108 5.30 -5.07 1.08
C VAL A 108 4.69 -5.48 2.41
N GLU A 109 5.55 -5.62 3.42
CA GLU A 109 5.12 -5.92 4.79
C GLU A 109 4.94 -4.62 5.56
N ILE A 110 3.80 -4.45 6.16
CA ILE A 110 3.45 -3.35 7.04
C ILE A 110 3.32 -3.90 8.44
N GLN A 111 3.94 -3.27 9.40
CA GLN A 111 3.89 -3.63 10.80
C GLN A 111 2.99 -2.66 11.56
N LEU A 112 2.03 -3.22 12.32
CA LEU A 112 1.15 -2.48 13.22
C LEU A 112 1.50 -2.83 14.68
N THR A 113 1.49 -1.85 15.56
CA THR A 113 1.87 -2.03 16.99
C THR A 113 0.79 -2.78 17.77
N ASN A 114 -0.33 -3.05 17.52
CA ASN A 114 -1.39 -3.87 18.12
C ASN A 114 -1.25 -4.17 19.65
N ARG A 115 -1.02 -3.15 20.46
CA ARG A 115 -0.83 -3.33 21.92
C ARG A 115 -2.08 -3.81 22.64
N ASP A 116 -3.22 -3.39 22.17
CA ASP A 116 -4.56 -3.76 22.68
C ASP A 116 -5.06 -5.09 22.14
N GLN A 117 -4.30 -5.76 21.27
CA GLN A 117 -4.59 -7.07 20.66
C GLN A 117 -5.95 -7.13 19.93
N ARG A 118 -6.45 -5.99 19.48
CA ARG A 118 -7.72 -5.87 18.76
C ARG A 118 -7.61 -6.41 17.34
N VAL A 119 -6.48 -6.19 16.69
CA VAL A 119 -6.22 -6.67 15.33
C VAL A 119 -5.78 -8.14 15.40
N ARG A 120 -6.49 -9.00 14.70
CA ARG A 120 -6.23 -10.45 14.71
C ARG A 120 -5.84 -10.95 13.33
N PRO A 121 -5.00 -11.98 13.25
CA PRO A 121 -4.73 -12.68 12.00
C PRO A 121 -6.03 -13.12 11.30
N GLY A 122 -6.05 -13.03 9.97
CA GLY A 122 -7.23 -13.35 9.17
C GLY A 122 -8.23 -12.20 8.97
N MET A 123 -8.07 -11.06 9.65
CA MET A 123 -8.90 -9.88 9.38
C MET A 123 -8.55 -9.26 8.03
N PHE A 124 -9.58 -8.81 7.31
CA PHE A 124 -9.38 -8.04 6.08
C PHE A 124 -9.00 -6.61 6.42
N ALA A 125 -7.94 -6.11 5.77
CA ALA A 125 -7.40 -4.78 6.01
C ALA A 125 -7.13 -4.04 4.70
N ARG A 126 -7.33 -2.73 4.70
CA ARG A 126 -6.95 -1.82 3.62
C ARG A 126 -5.85 -0.91 4.09
N ALA A 127 -4.80 -0.80 3.30
CA ALA A 127 -3.66 0.06 3.59
C ALA A 127 -3.63 1.26 2.64
N THR A 128 -3.51 2.45 3.19
CA THR A 128 -3.33 3.69 2.45
C THR A 128 -1.91 4.20 2.67
N LEU A 129 -1.10 4.14 1.61
CA LEU A 129 0.26 4.68 1.58
C LEU A 129 0.27 6.04 0.91
N ASN A 130 0.85 7.03 1.58
CA ASN A 130 1.17 8.29 0.94
C ASN A 130 2.53 8.17 0.23
N LEU A 131 2.50 8.17 -1.09
CA LEU A 131 3.69 8.03 -1.93
C LEU A 131 4.34 9.39 -2.31
N GLY A 132 3.95 10.43 -1.61
CA GLY A 132 4.39 11.81 -1.84
C GLY A 132 3.38 12.61 -2.67
N THR A 133 3.60 13.92 -2.72
CA THR A 133 2.84 14.87 -3.55
C THR A 133 3.71 15.27 -4.74
N THR A 134 3.12 15.27 -5.90
CA THR A 134 3.71 15.87 -7.11
C THR A 134 2.88 17.10 -7.46
N ASN A 135 3.56 18.22 -7.70
CA ASN A 135 2.89 19.44 -8.15
C ASN A 135 2.71 19.37 -9.66
N HIS A 136 1.48 19.18 -10.09
CA HIS A 136 1.10 19.23 -11.49
C HIS A 136 0.04 20.32 -11.69
N VAL A 137 0.01 20.88 -12.89
CA VAL A 137 -1.08 21.76 -13.32
C VAL A 137 -2.34 20.91 -13.40
N VAL A 138 -3.43 21.40 -12.85
CA VAL A 138 -4.74 20.73 -12.89
C VAL A 138 -5.70 21.62 -13.67
N VAL A 139 -6.48 21.03 -14.57
CA VAL A 139 -7.45 21.73 -15.39
C VAL A 139 -8.81 21.05 -15.34
N PRO A 140 -9.93 21.79 -15.32
CA PRO A 140 -11.26 21.20 -15.38
C PRO A 140 -11.48 20.38 -16.67
N ASP A 141 -12.23 19.28 -16.58
CA ASP A 141 -12.58 18.44 -17.74
C ASP A 141 -13.13 19.24 -18.92
N MET A 142 -13.93 20.28 -18.61
CA MET A 142 -14.58 21.13 -19.59
C MET A 142 -13.60 22.00 -20.40
N ALA A 143 -12.39 22.21 -19.92
CA ALA A 143 -11.37 22.93 -20.67
C ALA A 143 -10.69 22.08 -21.75
N VAL A 144 -10.83 20.76 -21.67
CA VAL A 144 -10.14 19.81 -22.55
C VAL A 144 -10.96 19.56 -23.82
N VAL A 145 -10.38 19.89 -24.95
CA VAL A 145 -10.97 19.67 -26.29
C VAL A 145 -10.34 18.44 -26.93
N LYS A 146 -11.17 17.52 -27.40
CA LYS A 146 -10.71 16.38 -28.21
C LYS A 146 -10.75 16.73 -29.68
N ARG A 147 -9.67 16.50 -30.39
CA ARG A 147 -9.64 16.62 -31.85
C ARG A 147 -10.23 15.36 -32.48
N ALA A 148 -11.21 15.53 -33.34
CA ALA A 148 -11.80 14.42 -34.05
C ALA A 148 -10.74 13.74 -34.97
N GLY A 149 -10.64 12.41 -34.90
CA GLY A 149 -9.78 11.60 -35.75
C GLY A 149 -8.34 11.34 -35.26
N SER A 150 -7.76 12.11 -34.33
CA SER A 150 -6.40 11.89 -33.86
C SER A 150 -6.32 11.36 -32.41
N GLY A 151 -7.40 11.53 -31.63
CA GLY A 151 -7.36 11.23 -30.20
C GLY A 151 -6.58 12.22 -29.32
N ASP A 152 -5.91 13.18 -29.97
CA ASP A 152 -5.16 14.23 -29.28
C ASP A 152 -6.05 15.12 -28.42
N ARG A 153 -5.49 15.62 -27.32
CA ARG A 153 -6.14 16.51 -26.38
C ARG A 153 -5.52 17.89 -26.48
N TYR A 154 -6.32 18.92 -26.41
CA TYR A 154 -5.91 20.30 -26.52
C TYR A 154 -6.63 21.17 -25.49
N ILE A 155 -6.01 22.30 -25.16
CA ILE A 155 -6.57 23.34 -24.30
C ILE A 155 -6.33 24.69 -24.97
N TYR A 156 -7.34 25.56 -24.93
CA TYR A 156 -7.17 26.96 -25.33
C TYR A 156 -6.61 27.75 -24.14
N VAL A 157 -5.43 28.32 -24.33
CA VAL A 157 -4.78 29.22 -23.37
C VAL A 157 -4.98 30.65 -23.83
N TYR A 158 -5.54 31.49 -22.94
CA TYR A 158 -5.73 32.90 -23.17
C TYR A 158 -4.49 33.67 -22.73
N LYS A 159 -3.99 34.56 -23.60
CA LYS A 159 -2.90 35.47 -23.30
C LYS A 159 -3.01 36.75 -24.15
N ASP A 160 -2.95 37.91 -23.52
CA ASP A 160 -2.90 39.23 -24.17
C ASP A 160 -4.01 39.43 -25.22
N GLY A 161 -5.24 39.07 -24.92
CA GLY A 161 -6.39 39.25 -25.81
C GLY A 161 -6.55 38.14 -26.88
N LYS A 162 -5.66 37.15 -26.92
CA LYS A 162 -5.67 36.08 -27.93
C LYS A 162 -5.71 34.71 -27.27
N VAL A 163 -6.24 33.73 -27.99
CA VAL A 163 -6.21 32.32 -27.58
C VAL A 163 -5.23 31.53 -28.42
N SER A 164 -4.44 30.68 -27.77
CA SER A 164 -3.59 29.67 -28.42
C SER A 164 -4.14 28.26 -28.19
N TYR A 165 -4.10 27.44 -29.23
CA TYR A 165 -4.58 26.05 -29.21
C TYR A 165 -3.45 25.08 -28.90
N ASN A 166 -3.23 24.80 -27.64
CA ASN A 166 -2.08 24.04 -27.17
C ASN A 166 -2.40 22.56 -27.05
N LYS A 167 -1.58 21.71 -27.68
CA LYS A 167 -1.62 20.26 -27.45
C LYS A 167 -1.16 19.95 -26.03
N VAL A 168 -1.91 19.11 -25.31
CA VAL A 168 -1.63 18.76 -23.93
C VAL A 168 -1.50 17.26 -23.76
N GLU A 169 -0.60 16.86 -22.88
CA GLU A 169 -0.51 15.51 -22.38
C GLU A 169 -1.17 15.46 -21.01
N LEU A 170 -2.23 14.64 -20.92
CA LEU A 170 -3.02 14.52 -19.69
C LEU A 170 -2.57 13.30 -18.88
N GLY A 171 -2.48 13.47 -17.58
CA GLY A 171 -2.24 12.45 -16.60
C GLY A 171 -3.56 11.86 -16.05
N ARG A 172 -3.62 11.72 -14.73
CA ARG A 172 -4.77 11.16 -14.04
C ARG A 172 -5.95 12.11 -14.01
N ARG A 173 -7.14 11.53 -14.06
CA ARG A 173 -8.40 12.25 -13.82
C ARG A 173 -8.78 12.13 -12.35
N MET A 174 -9.06 13.25 -11.70
CA MET A 174 -9.40 13.34 -10.29
C MET A 174 -10.59 14.27 -10.10
N GLY A 175 -11.74 13.73 -9.70
CA GLY A 175 -12.89 14.54 -9.27
C GLY A 175 -13.47 15.53 -10.29
N GLY A 176 -13.34 15.30 -11.61
CA GLY A 176 -13.79 16.23 -12.66
C GLY A 176 -12.70 17.15 -13.20
N GLU A 177 -11.45 16.91 -12.82
CA GLU A 177 -10.26 17.62 -13.27
C GLU A 177 -9.25 16.64 -13.85
N TYR A 178 -8.43 17.11 -14.80
CA TYR A 178 -7.30 16.39 -15.36
C TYR A 178 -5.97 16.98 -14.88
N GLU A 179 -5.06 16.11 -14.48
CA GLU A 179 -3.65 16.42 -14.33
C GLU A 179 -3.05 16.71 -15.73
N VAL A 180 -2.33 17.80 -15.88
CA VAL A 180 -1.61 18.14 -17.11
C VAL A 180 -0.12 17.88 -16.90
N ILE A 181 0.41 16.93 -17.69
CA ILE A 181 1.84 16.56 -17.64
C ILE A 181 2.67 17.56 -18.43
N SER A 182 2.14 18.01 -19.59
CA SER A 182 2.81 18.98 -20.46
C SER A 182 1.81 19.75 -21.33
N GLY A 183 2.22 20.93 -21.80
CA GLY A 183 1.48 21.76 -22.76
C GLY A 183 0.77 22.98 -22.19
N VAL A 184 0.71 23.15 -20.86
CA VAL A 184 0.16 24.35 -20.20
C VAL A 184 1.07 24.74 -19.04
N ASP A 185 1.40 26.02 -18.94
CA ASP A 185 2.19 26.57 -17.86
C ASP A 185 1.36 26.76 -16.59
N ASN A 186 2.06 26.77 -15.44
CA ASN A 186 1.41 27.07 -14.18
C ASN A 186 0.85 28.50 -14.18
N ASN A 187 -0.37 28.68 -13.64
CA ASN A 187 -1.11 29.95 -13.64
C ASN A 187 -1.53 30.48 -15.02
N ALA A 188 -1.48 29.69 -16.08
CA ALA A 188 -2.03 30.08 -17.38
C ALA A 188 -3.56 30.25 -17.28
N GLN A 189 -4.10 31.27 -17.93
CA GLN A 189 -5.55 31.44 -18.06
C GLN A 189 -6.04 30.54 -19.17
N ILE A 190 -7.00 29.67 -18.86
CA ILE A 190 -7.52 28.69 -19.80
C ILE A 190 -9.01 28.96 -20.09
N VAL A 191 -9.42 28.61 -21.29
CA VAL A 191 -10.83 28.75 -21.70
C VAL A 191 -11.63 27.54 -21.25
N ILE A 192 -12.66 27.76 -20.45
CA ILE A 192 -13.54 26.70 -19.91
C ILE A 192 -14.89 26.62 -20.61
N ALA A 193 -15.27 27.61 -21.43
CA ALA A 193 -16.52 27.63 -22.17
C ALA A 193 -16.36 28.34 -23.53
N GLY A 194 -17.17 27.92 -24.51
CA GLY A 194 -17.17 28.54 -25.84
C GLY A 194 -16.11 28.01 -26.82
N GLN A 195 -15.36 26.97 -26.46
CA GLN A 195 -14.24 26.43 -27.25
C GLN A 195 -14.60 26.06 -28.68
N SER A 196 -15.85 25.63 -28.93
CA SER A 196 -16.33 25.24 -30.28
C SER A 196 -16.34 26.37 -31.31
N LYS A 197 -16.23 27.61 -30.86
CA LYS A 197 -16.21 28.80 -31.71
C LYS A 197 -14.81 29.38 -31.88
N LEU A 198 -13.81 28.85 -31.22
CA LEU A 198 -12.46 29.35 -31.19
C LEU A 198 -11.56 28.69 -32.24
N ASN A 199 -10.69 29.47 -32.81
CA ASN A 199 -9.57 29.02 -33.62
C ASN A 199 -8.27 29.49 -33.01
N ASP A 200 -7.16 28.85 -33.38
CA ASP A 200 -5.82 29.23 -32.92
C ASP A 200 -5.50 30.65 -33.34
N GLY A 201 -4.98 31.45 -32.41
CA GLY A 201 -4.62 32.88 -32.65
C GLY A 201 -5.80 33.85 -32.67
N MET A 202 -7.05 33.40 -32.42
CA MET A 202 -8.22 34.26 -32.44
C MET A 202 -8.20 35.29 -31.31
N GLU A 203 -8.57 36.53 -31.63
CA GLU A 203 -8.80 37.56 -30.62
C GLU A 203 -10.14 37.35 -29.92
N VAL A 204 -10.11 37.43 -28.60
CA VAL A 204 -11.28 37.17 -27.76
C VAL A 204 -11.36 38.14 -26.59
N GLU A 205 -12.59 38.44 -26.18
CA GLU A 205 -12.85 39.16 -24.94
C GLU A 205 -13.30 38.18 -23.86
N VAL A 206 -12.80 38.39 -22.64
CA VAL A 206 -13.19 37.57 -21.49
C VAL A 206 -14.59 38.00 -21.06
N ALA A 207 -15.56 37.10 -21.13
CA ALA A 207 -16.87 37.34 -20.56
C ALA A 207 -16.78 37.50 -19.03
N LYS A 208 -17.34 38.59 -18.54
CA LYS A 208 -17.42 38.87 -17.09
C LYS A 208 -18.52 38.02 -16.43
#